data_68b1077e5b03f5462a62b7068cbe2173
#
_entry.id   68b1077e5b03f5462a62b7068cbe2173
#
_cell.length_a   1.000
_cell.length_b   1.000
_cell.length_c   1.000
_cell.angle_alpha   90.00
_cell.angle_beta   90.00
_cell.angle_gamma   90.00
#
_symmetry.space_group_name_H-M   'P 1'
#
loop_
_entity.id
_entity.type
_entity.pdbx_description
1 polymer ?
#
loop_
_entity_poly.entity_id
_entity_poly.type
_entity_poly.pdbx_seq_one_letter_code
_entity_poly.pdbx_strand_id
1 'polypeptide(L)'
;MGKINISESRDFFVRDGERFFYLADTCWSVFTNASFDEWEYYLEYRRMQGFNALQINILPQHDRSESSNYIDPFELTPTGDWDFGKLNEKYFDRAEKMVELAVKRDFVPALTILWCNYVKGTWGSKITPSKIIPIEYIESYVEYVVDRFGKYNPIFIVSGDTNFETNEAIEYYLTALEVVKRKAPYSLTTMHLMGGLWILPEVFIKSPNLDFYMYQSGHSKERQTLSFELAQKFYSLTVKRPIVNGEPCYEGHSHGGKYGRFNNFDVRKAIWQSLLSGAKAGTAYGAHGIWNWHVKGRKFLGEYIQGCLMTGELL
;
A
#
# COMPACT_ATOMS: atom_id res chain seq x y z
N MET A 1 -7.66 9.72 17.80
CA MET A 1 -6.58 10.16 16.89
C MET A 1 -7.10 11.31 16.06
N GLY A 2 -6.35 12.43 15.96
CA GLY A 2 -6.70 13.57 15.12
C GLY A 2 -6.68 13.22 13.63
N LYS A 3 -7.50 13.90 12.84
CA LYS A 3 -7.55 13.71 11.38
C LYS A 3 -6.31 14.31 10.74
N ILE A 4 -5.80 13.65 9.70
CA ILE A 4 -4.75 14.19 8.86
C ILE A 4 -5.37 15.07 7.79
N ASN A 5 -4.84 16.27 7.64
CA ASN A 5 -5.25 17.24 6.65
C ASN A 5 -4.07 17.64 5.77
N ILE A 6 -4.36 18.24 4.63
CA ILE A 6 -3.34 18.83 3.76
C ILE A 6 -3.05 20.26 4.23
N SER A 7 -1.77 20.65 4.29
CA SER A 7 -1.37 22.02 4.60
C SER A 7 -1.89 23.03 3.56
N GLU A 8 -2.02 24.30 3.93
CA GLU A 8 -2.40 25.38 3.01
C GLU A 8 -1.44 25.50 1.82
N SER A 9 -0.13 25.26 2.05
CA SER A 9 0.89 25.24 0.98
C SER A 9 0.81 24.02 0.07
N ARG A 10 0.01 23.00 0.43
CA ARG A 10 -0.12 21.73 -0.27
C ARG A 10 1.18 20.92 -0.42
N ASP A 11 2.15 21.15 0.46
CA ASP A 11 3.46 20.47 0.42
C ASP A 11 3.58 19.33 1.44
N PHE A 12 2.80 19.37 2.52
CA PHE A 12 2.90 18.42 3.64
C PHE A 12 1.53 18.19 4.30
N PHE A 13 1.52 17.26 5.24
CA PHE A 13 0.34 16.96 6.03
C PHE A 13 0.36 17.67 7.38
N VAL A 14 -0.83 17.87 7.95
CA VAL A 14 -1.06 18.46 9.27
C VAL A 14 -1.99 17.54 10.07
N ARG A 15 -1.65 17.30 11.33
CA ARG A 15 -2.50 16.61 12.31
C ARG A 15 -2.55 17.45 13.59
N ASP A 16 -3.75 17.76 14.07
CA ASP A 16 -3.95 18.53 15.30
C ASP A 16 -3.23 19.91 15.30
N GLY A 17 -3.13 20.55 14.14
CA GLY A 17 -2.45 21.84 13.96
C GLY A 17 -0.93 21.77 13.77
N GLU A 18 -0.33 20.61 13.98
CA GLU A 18 1.10 20.39 13.85
C GLU A 18 1.46 19.68 12.55
N ARG A 19 2.69 19.85 12.08
CA ARG A 19 3.19 19.14 10.90
C ARG A 19 3.20 17.63 11.17
N PHE A 20 2.58 16.89 10.27
CA PHE A 20 2.61 15.43 10.27
C PHE A 20 3.51 14.96 9.13
N PHE A 21 4.64 14.36 9.46
CA PHE A 21 5.52 13.72 8.49
C PHE A 21 5.11 12.25 8.37
N TYR A 22 4.62 11.84 7.20
CA TYR A 22 4.23 10.45 6.95
C TYR A 22 5.49 9.56 6.91
N LEU A 23 5.76 8.86 8.01
CA LEU A 23 6.82 7.86 8.12
C LEU A 23 6.16 6.50 8.27
N ALA A 24 5.94 5.83 7.15
CA ALA A 24 5.25 4.55 7.12
C ALA A 24 6.22 3.37 7.09
N ASP A 25 5.84 2.26 7.73
CA ASP A 25 6.40 0.95 7.40
C ASP A 25 5.44 0.17 6.50
N THR A 26 6.02 -0.67 5.64
CA THR A 26 5.29 -1.46 4.67
C THR A 26 5.11 -2.89 5.16
N CYS A 27 3.88 -3.27 5.42
CA CYS A 27 3.50 -4.61 5.89
C CYS A 27 2.26 -5.13 5.11
N TRP A 28 2.40 -5.21 3.77
CA TRP A 28 1.29 -5.50 2.86
C TRP A 28 0.47 -6.73 3.23
N SER A 29 1.13 -7.79 3.71
CA SER A 29 0.50 -9.11 3.93
C SER A 29 0.03 -9.36 5.36
N VAL A 30 0.04 -8.36 6.23
CA VAL A 30 -0.17 -8.57 7.67
C VAL A 30 -1.52 -9.18 7.98
N PHE A 31 -2.60 -8.77 7.32
CA PHE A 31 -3.95 -9.27 7.61
C PHE A 31 -4.12 -10.77 7.36
N THR A 32 -3.36 -11.31 6.42
CA THR A 32 -3.39 -12.73 6.07
C THR A 32 -2.36 -13.57 6.80
N ASN A 33 -1.24 -12.96 7.19
CA ASN A 33 -0.07 -13.74 7.58
C ASN A 33 0.29 -13.64 9.07
N ALA A 34 0.17 -12.46 9.70
CA ALA A 34 0.60 -12.28 11.08
C ALA A 34 -0.34 -12.95 12.09
N SER A 35 0.17 -13.51 13.16
CA SER A 35 -0.62 -13.76 14.37
C SER A 35 -0.88 -12.46 15.14
N PHE A 36 -1.79 -12.46 16.09
CA PHE A 36 -2.02 -11.26 16.92
C PHE A 36 -0.81 -10.93 17.80
N ASP A 37 -0.13 -11.93 18.34
CA ASP A 37 1.06 -11.73 19.16
C ASP A 37 2.22 -11.13 18.35
N GLU A 38 2.47 -11.66 17.15
CA GLU A 38 3.45 -11.09 16.21
C GLU A 38 3.09 -9.65 15.84
N TRP A 39 1.80 -9.37 15.61
CA TRP A 39 1.33 -8.05 15.25
C TRP A 39 1.54 -7.05 16.39
N GLU A 40 1.19 -7.41 17.62
CA GLU A 40 1.39 -6.53 18.78
C GLU A 40 2.87 -6.25 19.04
N TYR A 41 3.73 -7.29 18.95
CA TYR A 41 5.18 -7.11 19.06
C TYR A 41 5.71 -6.15 17.97
N TYR A 42 5.31 -6.36 16.72
CA TYR A 42 5.71 -5.52 15.61
C TYR A 42 5.28 -4.06 15.80
N LEU A 43 4.06 -3.82 16.21
CA LEU A 43 3.55 -2.47 16.46
C LEU A 43 4.37 -1.74 17.54
N GLU A 44 4.67 -2.39 18.67
CA GLU A 44 5.49 -1.79 19.71
C GLU A 44 6.92 -1.50 19.19
N TYR A 45 7.50 -2.42 18.47
CA TYR A 45 8.84 -2.24 17.93
C TYR A 45 8.91 -1.08 16.94
N ARG A 46 7.95 -0.98 16.02
CA ARG A 46 7.89 0.13 15.05
C ARG A 46 7.57 1.47 15.69
N ARG A 47 6.72 1.48 16.70
CA ARG A 47 6.45 2.68 17.49
C ARG A 47 7.71 3.22 18.17
N MET A 48 8.51 2.35 18.78
CA MET A 48 9.80 2.76 19.37
C MET A 48 10.79 3.31 18.35
N GLN A 49 10.70 2.89 17.10
CA GLN A 49 11.52 3.40 16.00
C GLN A 49 10.97 4.72 15.41
N GLY A 50 9.83 5.20 15.87
CA GLY A 50 9.24 6.46 15.42
C GLY A 50 8.36 6.38 14.18
N PHE A 51 8.03 5.16 13.69
CA PHE A 51 7.03 5.01 12.63
C PHE A 51 5.66 5.46 13.13
N ASN A 52 4.88 6.10 12.24
CA ASN A 52 3.57 6.66 12.57
C ASN A 52 2.45 6.27 11.60
N ALA A 53 2.78 5.56 10.54
CA ALA A 53 1.82 5.02 9.59
C ALA A 53 2.20 3.59 9.16
N LEU A 54 1.21 2.82 8.71
CA LEU A 54 1.40 1.43 8.26
C LEU A 54 0.68 1.22 6.93
N GLN A 55 1.43 0.82 5.90
CA GLN A 55 0.89 0.48 4.59
C GLN A 55 0.47 -0.99 4.59
N ILE A 56 -0.83 -1.24 4.42
CA ILE A 56 -1.42 -2.57 4.50
C ILE A 56 -2.32 -2.80 3.30
N ASN A 57 -2.18 -3.95 2.63
CA ASN A 57 -3.14 -4.36 1.61
C ASN A 57 -4.37 -4.99 2.28
N ILE A 58 -5.56 -4.51 1.96
CA ILE A 58 -6.81 -5.04 2.52
C ILE A 58 -7.04 -6.48 2.05
N LEU A 59 -6.84 -6.74 0.77
CA LEU A 59 -6.95 -8.08 0.21
C LEU A 59 -5.60 -8.81 0.24
N PRO A 60 -5.59 -10.14 0.17
CA PRO A 60 -4.35 -10.92 0.22
C PRO A 60 -3.35 -10.52 -0.85
N GLN A 61 -2.11 -10.26 -0.47
CA GLN A 61 -1.02 -10.02 -1.43
C GLN A 61 -0.74 -11.28 -2.25
N HIS A 62 -0.62 -11.16 -3.58
CA HIS A 62 -0.40 -12.31 -4.46
C HIS A 62 0.96 -12.98 -4.25
N ASP A 63 1.95 -12.22 -3.82
CA ASP A 63 3.33 -12.65 -3.56
C ASP A 63 3.68 -12.70 -2.05
N ARG A 64 2.66 -12.84 -1.20
CA ARG A 64 2.86 -13.07 0.24
C ARG A 64 3.57 -14.39 0.53
N SER A 65 4.00 -14.57 1.76
CA SER A 65 4.39 -15.89 2.25
C SER A 65 3.18 -16.77 2.58
N GLU A 66 3.39 -18.08 2.55
CA GLU A 66 2.42 -19.05 3.06
C GLU A 66 2.18 -18.81 4.56
N SER A 67 0.93 -18.94 5.00
CA SER A 67 0.56 -18.74 6.41
C SER A 67 -0.55 -19.67 6.86
N SER A 68 -0.44 -20.18 8.07
CA SER A 68 -1.52 -20.91 8.75
C SER A 68 -2.64 -19.98 9.26
N ASN A 69 -2.41 -18.67 9.27
CA ASN A 69 -3.40 -17.67 9.67
C ASN A 69 -4.30 -17.20 8.51
N TYR A 70 -4.05 -17.72 7.30
CA TYR A 70 -4.77 -17.31 6.09
C TYR A 70 -6.26 -17.62 6.18
N ILE A 71 -7.07 -16.64 5.85
CA ILE A 71 -8.52 -16.74 5.67
C ILE A 71 -8.84 -16.09 4.32
N ASP A 72 -9.74 -16.66 3.53
CA ASP A 72 -10.20 -16.04 2.29
C ASP A 72 -11.07 -14.80 2.58
N PRO A 73 -10.91 -13.69 1.85
CA PRO A 73 -11.68 -12.46 2.06
C PRO A 73 -13.11 -12.54 1.53
N PHE A 74 -13.39 -13.53 0.70
CA PHE A 74 -14.72 -13.84 0.17
C PHE A 74 -15.11 -15.27 0.54
N GLU A 75 -16.41 -15.52 0.62
CA GLU A 75 -16.93 -16.89 0.73
C GLU A 75 -16.54 -17.68 -0.50
N LEU A 76 -16.46 -19.01 -0.36
CA LEU A 76 -16.11 -19.88 -1.47
C LEU A 76 -17.38 -20.41 -2.15
N THR A 77 -17.35 -20.47 -3.47
CA THR A 77 -18.31 -21.21 -4.27
C THR A 77 -18.16 -22.73 -4.04
N PRO A 78 -19.12 -23.55 -4.47
CA PRO A 78 -18.98 -25.01 -4.42
C PRO A 78 -17.76 -25.55 -5.17
N THR A 79 -17.21 -24.79 -6.13
CA THR A 79 -16.00 -25.15 -6.88
C THR A 79 -14.70 -24.69 -6.19
N GLY A 80 -14.80 -23.96 -5.06
CA GLY A 80 -13.65 -23.45 -4.30
C GLY A 80 -13.11 -22.12 -4.80
N ASP A 81 -13.80 -21.47 -5.74
CA ASP A 81 -13.48 -20.09 -6.17
C ASP A 81 -14.09 -19.05 -5.24
N TRP A 82 -13.63 -17.83 -5.30
CA TRP A 82 -14.24 -16.73 -4.54
C TRP A 82 -15.61 -16.34 -5.10
N ASP A 83 -16.60 -16.27 -4.23
CA ASP A 83 -17.91 -15.65 -4.51
C ASP A 83 -17.81 -14.14 -4.22
N PHE A 84 -17.51 -13.34 -5.23
CA PHE A 84 -17.32 -11.90 -5.08
C PHE A 84 -18.57 -11.15 -4.58
N GLY A 85 -19.74 -11.77 -4.62
CA GLY A 85 -20.96 -11.24 -4.03
C GLY A 85 -21.07 -11.46 -2.52
N LYS A 86 -20.15 -12.22 -1.91
CA LYS A 86 -20.21 -12.60 -0.49
C LYS A 86 -18.87 -12.42 0.22
N LEU A 87 -18.76 -11.32 0.94
CA LEU A 87 -17.60 -11.04 1.77
C LEU A 87 -17.55 -12.00 2.98
N ASN A 88 -16.35 -12.44 3.33
CA ASN A 88 -16.14 -13.31 4.50
C ASN A 88 -15.93 -12.45 5.76
N GLU A 89 -16.95 -12.35 6.57
CA GLU A 89 -16.93 -11.53 7.80
C GLU A 89 -15.77 -11.89 8.73
N LYS A 90 -15.41 -13.18 8.86
CA LYS A 90 -14.30 -13.62 9.72
C LYS A 90 -12.96 -13.00 9.29
N TYR A 91 -12.75 -12.85 7.99
CA TYR A 91 -11.56 -12.19 7.47
C TYR A 91 -11.53 -10.72 7.88
N PHE A 92 -12.63 -10.02 7.64
CA PHE A 92 -12.72 -8.59 7.91
C PHE A 92 -12.78 -8.27 9.42
N ASP A 93 -13.40 -9.11 10.24
CA ASP A 93 -13.34 -8.98 11.71
C ASP A 93 -11.91 -9.06 12.23
N ARG A 94 -11.14 -10.00 11.69
CA ARG A 94 -9.73 -10.13 12.00
C ARG A 94 -8.93 -8.89 11.57
N ALA A 95 -9.11 -8.46 10.31
CA ALA A 95 -8.44 -7.29 9.75
C ALA A 95 -8.78 -6.01 10.56
N GLU A 96 -10.05 -5.83 10.91
CA GLU A 96 -10.51 -4.70 11.71
C GLU A 96 -9.87 -4.70 13.11
N LYS A 97 -9.80 -5.86 13.76
CA LYS A 97 -9.12 -5.99 15.05
C LYS A 97 -7.65 -5.59 14.98
N MET A 98 -6.96 -5.94 13.89
CA MET A 98 -5.57 -5.55 13.66
C MET A 98 -5.42 -4.04 13.44
N VAL A 99 -6.35 -3.42 12.70
CA VAL A 99 -6.40 -1.96 12.54
C VAL A 99 -6.65 -1.28 13.88
N GLU A 100 -7.59 -1.78 14.68
CA GLU A 100 -7.86 -1.25 16.03
C GLU A 100 -6.62 -1.25 16.92
N LEU A 101 -5.85 -2.35 16.92
CA LEU A 101 -4.60 -2.47 17.69
C LEU A 101 -3.53 -1.46 17.22
N ALA A 102 -3.43 -1.22 15.91
CA ALA A 102 -2.51 -0.22 15.35
C ALA A 102 -2.93 1.20 15.76
N VAL A 103 -4.21 1.54 15.62
CA VAL A 103 -4.74 2.87 16.00
C VAL A 103 -4.60 3.15 17.48
N LYS A 104 -4.79 2.14 18.34
CA LYS A 104 -4.54 2.25 19.81
C LYS A 104 -3.09 2.62 20.13
N ARG A 105 -2.15 2.34 19.22
CA ARG A 105 -0.72 2.68 19.35
C ARG A 105 -0.32 3.92 18.52
N ASP A 106 -1.31 4.73 18.17
CA ASP A 106 -1.17 6.00 17.42
C ASP A 106 -0.65 5.85 15.97
N PHE A 107 -0.76 4.66 15.37
CA PHE A 107 -0.49 4.49 13.95
C PHE A 107 -1.67 4.93 13.08
N VAL A 108 -1.37 5.59 11.97
CA VAL A 108 -2.31 5.86 10.88
C VAL A 108 -2.36 4.65 9.95
N PRO A 109 -3.50 3.98 9.82
CA PRO A 109 -3.64 2.93 8.82
C PRO A 109 -3.65 3.55 7.41
N ALA A 110 -2.76 3.10 6.54
CA ALA A 110 -2.77 3.42 5.11
C ALA A 110 -3.18 2.16 4.35
N LEU A 111 -4.46 2.07 4.04
CA LEU A 111 -5.11 0.84 3.59
C LEU A 111 -5.23 0.83 2.06
N THR A 112 -4.59 -0.15 1.41
CA THR A 112 -4.71 -0.34 -0.04
C THR A 112 -5.96 -1.14 -0.36
N ILE A 113 -6.85 -0.56 -1.16
CA ILE A 113 -8.16 -1.13 -1.45
C ILE A 113 -8.09 -2.18 -2.56
N LEU A 114 -7.49 -1.79 -3.70
CA LEU A 114 -7.42 -2.61 -4.92
C LEU A 114 -5.98 -2.75 -5.42
N TRP A 115 -5.31 -3.83 -5.05
CA TRP A 115 -4.03 -4.16 -5.67
C TRP A 115 -4.23 -4.56 -7.14
N CYS A 116 -3.26 -4.30 -8.00
CA CYS A 116 -3.40 -4.47 -9.45
C CYS A 116 -3.87 -5.87 -9.89
N ASN A 117 -3.52 -6.93 -9.16
CA ASN A 117 -3.94 -8.30 -9.51
C ASN A 117 -5.45 -8.55 -9.37
N TYR A 118 -6.18 -7.68 -8.68
CA TYR A 118 -7.64 -7.74 -8.54
C TYR A 118 -8.39 -6.93 -9.59
N VAL A 119 -7.68 -6.17 -10.42
CA VAL A 119 -8.21 -5.20 -11.37
C VAL A 119 -7.93 -5.66 -12.78
N LYS A 120 -8.99 -5.89 -13.57
CA LYS A 120 -8.89 -6.31 -14.96
C LYS A 120 -8.11 -5.31 -15.80
N GLY A 121 -7.34 -5.81 -16.76
CA GLY A 121 -6.56 -4.98 -17.69
C GLY A 121 -5.26 -4.44 -17.14
N THR A 122 -4.81 -4.90 -15.96
CA THR A 122 -3.50 -4.59 -15.38
C THR A 122 -2.50 -5.72 -15.62
N TRP A 123 -1.20 -5.44 -15.43
CA TRP A 123 -0.17 -6.47 -15.46
C TRP A 123 -0.40 -7.55 -14.38
N GLY A 124 -0.83 -7.16 -13.19
CA GLY A 124 -1.07 -8.07 -12.07
C GLY A 124 -2.24 -9.02 -12.28
N SER A 125 -3.27 -8.61 -13.04
CA SER A 125 -4.41 -9.47 -13.36
C SER A 125 -4.04 -10.72 -14.16
N LYS A 126 -2.90 -10.70 -14.84
CA LYS A 126 -2.37 -11.85 -15.57
C LYS A 126 -1.76 -12.91 -14.65
N ILE A 127 -1.35 -12.52 -13.44
CA ILE A 127 -0.76 -13.43 -12.43
C ILE A 127 -1.85 -14.26 -11.75
N THR A 128 -2.96 -13.63 -11.37
CA THR A 128 -4.06 -14.31 -10.66
C THR A 128 -5.41 -14.06 -11.34
N PRO A 129 -5.63 -14.58 -12.57
CA PRO A 129 -6.81 -14.21 -13.37
C PRO A 129 -8.14 -14.64 -12.70
N SER A 130 -8.15 -15.70 -11.89
CA SER A 130 -9.34 -16.13 -11.13
C SER A 130 -9.67 -15.23 -9.94
N LYS A 131 -8.81 -14.25 -9.62
CA LYS A 131 -9.00 -13.33 -8.50
C LYS A 131 -9.36 -11.92 -8.96
N ILE A 132 -9.55 -11.69 -10.24
CA ILE A 132 -10.06 -10.42 -10.76
C ILE A 132 -11.48 -10.22 -10.26
N ILE A 133 -11.73 -9.14 -9.54
CA ILE A 133 -13.07 -8.78 -9.07
C ILE A 133 -13.86 -8.25 -10.26
N PRO A 134 -15.02 -8.81 -10.62
CA PRO A 134 -15.86 -8.23 -11.67
C PRO A 134 -16.29 -6.80 -11.32
N ILE A 135 -16.32 -5.93 -12.32
CA ILE A 135 -16.51 -4.49 -12.11
C ILE A 135 -17.82 -4.16 -11.37
N GLU A 136 -18.86 -4.94 -11.58
CA GLU A 136 -20.15 -4.81 -10.91
C GLU A 136 -20.11 -5.00 -9.40
N TYR A 137 -19.06 -5.63 -8.85
CA TYR A 137 -18.86 -5.79 -7.40
C TYR A 137 -17.93 -4.74 -6.79
N ILE A 138 -17.29 -3.89 -7.60
CA ILE A 138 -16.29 -2.92 -7.09
C ILE A 138 -16.95 -1.91 -6.15
N GLU A 139 -18.09 -1.34 -6.55
CA GLU A 139 -18.78 -0.35 -5.72
C GLU A 139 -19.16 -0.93 -4.35
N SER A 140 -19.84 -2.07 -4.32
CA SER A 140 -20.28 -2.72 -3.08
C SER A 140 -19.13 -3.16 -2.20
N TYR A 141 -18.05 -3.68 -2.79
CA TYR A 141 -16.84 -4.03 -2.06
C TYR A 141 -16.18 -2.81 -1.40
N VAL A 142 -16.01 -1.72 -2.16
CA VAL A 142 -15.38 -0.49 -1.64
C VAL A 142 -16.26 0.17 -0.58
N GLU A 143 -17.59 0.20 -0.77
CA GLU A 143 -18.51 0.69 0.26
C GLU A 143 -18.35 -0.08 1.57
N TYR A 144 -18.34 -1.41 1.50
CA TYR A 144 -18.13 -2.25 2.68
C TYR A 144 -16.80 -1.95 3.38
N VAL A 145 -15.71 -1.84 2.61
CA VAL A 145 -14.39 -1.50 3.14
C VAL A 145 -14.41 -0.14 3.85
N VAL A 146 -15.00 0.87 3.23
CA VAL A 146 -15.05 2.22 3.80
C VAL A 146 -15.95 2.27 5.03
N ASP A 147 -17.12 1.61 5.02
CA ASP A 147 -18.01 1.54 6.16
C ASP A 147 -17.34 0.85 7.37
N ARG A 148 -16.55 -0.17 7.11
CA ARG A 148 -15.86 -0.91 8.16
C ARG A 148 -14.68 -0.17 8.75
N PHE A 149 -13.81 0.38 7.91
CA PHE A 149 -12.54 0.96 8.35
C PHE A 149 -12.55 2.49 8.50
N GLY A 150 -13.50 3.20 7.90
CA GLY A 150 -13.54 4.67 7.89
C GLY A 150 -13.56 5.32 9.27
N LYS A 151 -14.14 4.66 10.28
CA LYS A 151 -14.16 5.11 11.68
C LYS A 151 -12.78 5.25 12.32
N TYR A 152 -11.74 4.61 11.74
CA TYR A 152 -10.35 4.69 12.19
C TYR A 152 -9.56 5.84 11.53
N ASN A 153 -10.21 6.68 10.72
CA ASN A 153 -9.59 7.76 9.95
C ASN A 153 -8.37 7.31 9.12
N PRO A 154 -8.48 6.24 8.31
CA PRO A 154 -7.37 5.76 7.52
C PRO A 154 -7.05 6.72 6.37
N ILE A 155 -5.83 6.60 5.85
CA ILE A 155 -5.52 7.00 4.47
C ILE A 155 -5.95 5.85 3.57
N PHE A 156 -6.76 6.10 2.55
CA PHE A 156 -7.11 5.11 1.56
C PHE A 156 -6.18 5.20 0.35
N ILE A 157 -5.39 4.15 0.14
CA ILE A 157 -4.58 3.96 -1.05
C ILE A 157 -5.46 3.19 -2.04
N VAL A 158 -6.03 3.88 -3.02
CA VAL A 158 -7.08 3.29 -3.88
C VAL A 158 -6.54 2.22 -4.81
N SER A 159 -5.32 2.41 -5.33
CA SER A 159 -4.63 1.43 -6.18
C SER A 159 -3.38 0.87 -5.52
N GLY A 160 -2.98 -0.34 -5.91
CA GLY A 160 -1.69 -0.93 -5.51
C GLY A 160 -0.89 -1.39 -6.72
N ASP A 161 0.34 -0.90 -6.86
CA ASP A 161 1.35 -1.31 -7.83
C ASP A 161 0.85 -1.36 -9.30
N THR A 162 0.08 -0.36 -9.70
CA THR A 162 -0.53 -0.28 -11.03
C THR A 162 0.15 0.73 -11.94
N ASN A 163 0.15 0.44 -13.23
CA ASN A 163 0.61 1.34 -14.30
C ASN A 163 -0.54 1.89 -15.18
N PHE A 164 -1.80 1.58 -14.85
CA PHE A 164 -2.98 2.04 -15.57
C PHE A 164 -2.95 1.67 -17.07
N GLU A 165 -2.61 0.42 -17.38
CA GLU A 165 -2.37 -0.06 -18.78
C GLU A 165 -3.57 0.11 -19.70
N THR A 166 -4.79 0.06 -19.17
CA THR A 166 -6.03 0.07 -19.97
C THR A 166 -7.05 1.06 -19.42
N ASN A 167 -7.97 1.50 -20.27
CA ASN A 167 -9.10 2.31 -19.86
C ASN A 167 -9.99 1.55 -18.85
N GLU A 168 -10.10 0.25 -18.99
CA GLU A 168 -10.85 -0.60 -18.06
C GLU A 168 -10.23 -0.54 -16.64
N ALA A 169 -8.91 -0.65 -16.53
CA ALA A 169 -8.22 -0.49 -15.24
C ALA A 169 -8.44 0.91 -14.65
N ILE A 170 -8.43 1.95 -15.47
CA ILE A 170 -8.72 3.32 -15.06
C ILE A 170 -10.15 3.43 -14.50
N GLU A 171 -11.13 2.81 -15.15
CA GLU A 171 -12.54 2.81 -14.71
C GLU A 171 -12.70 2.17 -13.33
N TYR A 172 -12.07 1.01 -13.07
CA TYR A 172 -12.05 0.38 -11.74
C TYR A 172 -11.58 1.33 -10.64
N TYR A 173 -10.46 2.00 -10.88
CA TYR A 173 -9.87 2.89 -9.87
C TYR A 173 -10.62 4.21 -9.73
N LEU A 174 -11.24 4.72 -10.79
CA LEU A 174 -12.13 5.88 -10.70
C LEU A 174 -13.36 5.57 -9.86
N THR A 175 -14.04 4.46 -10.14
CA THR A 175 -15.19 3.99 -9.35
C THR A 175 -14.79 3.86 -7.87
N ALA A 176 -13.69 3.20 -7.58
CA ALA A 176 -13.22 3.04 -6.20
C ALA A 176 -12.92 4.39 -5.52
N LEU A 177 -12.25 5.31 -6.21
CA LEU A 177 -11.92 6.63 -5.69
C LEU A 177 -13.18 7.47 -5.39
N GLU A 178 -14.16 7.43 -6.27
CA GLU A 178 -15.46 8.13 -6.09
C GLU A 178 -16.23 7.57 -4.89
N VAL A 179 -16.28 6.25 -4.76
CA VAL A 179 -16.94 5.60 -3.62
C VAL A 179 -16.28 5.98 -2.31
N VAL A 180 -14.95 5.94 -2.24
CA VAL A 180 -14.23 6.34 -1.02
C VAL A 180 -14.58 7.77 -0.63
N LYS A 181 -14.57 8.71 -1.56
CA LYS A 181 -14.87 10.12 -1.25
C LYS A 181 -16.33 10.38 -0.93
N ARG A 182 -17.25 9.65 -1.54
CA ARG A 182 -18.68 9.72 -1.21
C ARG A 182 -18.93 9.25 0.23
N LYS A 183 -18.28 8.17 0.66
CA LYS A 183 -18.52 7.53 1.97
C LYS A 183 -17.65 8.10 3.09
N ALA A 184 -16.42 8.47 2.79
CA ALA A 184 -15.45 9.01 3.76
C ALA A 184 -14.77 10.29 3.22
N PRO A 185 -15.50 11.41 3.05
CA PRO A 185 -14.99 12.62 2.41
C PRO A 185 -13.80 13.26 3.13
N TYR A 186 -13.59 12.91 4.39
CA TYR A 186 -12.49 13.43 5.22
C TYR A 186 -11.25 12.54 5.25
N SER A 187 -11.34 11.32 4.74
CA SER A 187 -10.17 10.45 4.62
C SER A 187 -9.32 10.87 3.44
N LEU A 188 -8.00 10.93 3.63
CA LEU A 188 -7.08 11.22 2.53
C LEU A 188 -7.01 10.03 1.57
N THR A 189 -6.93 10.35 0.28
CA THR A 189 -6.87 9.35 -0.80
C THR A 189 -5.64 9.55 -1.66
N THR A 190 -5.09 8.45 -2.13
CA THR A 190 -3.96 8.42 -3.07
C THR A 190 -4.00 7.19 -3.96
N MET A 191 -3.12 7.19 -4.98
CA MET A 191 -2.84 6.04 -5.84
C MET A 191 -1.40 5.58 -5.61
N HIS A 192 -1.20 4.30 -5.31
CA HIS A 192 0.11 3.69 -5.27
C HIS A 192 0.46 3.18 -6.67
N LEU A 193 1.53 3.70 -7.23
CA LEU A 193 1.94 3.47 -8.61
C LEU A 193 2.95 2.33 -8.71
N MET A 194 3.04 1.70 -9.88
CA MET A 194 4.09 0.74 -10.20
C MET A 194 5.48 1.39 -10.15
N GLY A 195 6.48 0.60 -9.79
CA GLY A 195 7.87 1.05 -9.68
C GLY A 195 8.40 1.76 -10.92
N GLY A 196 8.79 3.02 -10.74
CA GLY A 196 9.33 3.85 -11.81
C GLY A 196 8.30 4.38 -12.80
N LEU A 197 7.03 4.41 -12.48
CA LEU A 197 6.00 5.01 -13.32
C LEU A 197 6.09 6.54 -13.29
N TRP A 198 6.27 7.13 -14.50
CA TRP A 198 6.45 8.57 -14.69
C TRP A 198 5.14 9.34 -14.90
N ILE A 199 4.07 8.65 -15.23
CA ILE A 199 2.83 9.26 -15.69
C ILE A 199 1.66 8.71 -14.88
N LEU A 200 0.99 9.58 -14.16
CA LEU A 200 -0.34 9.32 -13.62
C LEU A 200 -1.36 9.81 -14.67
N PRO A 201 -2.40 9.04 -15.03
CA PRO A 201 -3.42 9.48 -15.97
C PRO A 201 -4.04 10.83 -15.56
N GLU A 202 -4.26 11.68 -16.54
CA GLU A 202 -4.71 13.07 -16.32
C GLU A 202 -6.03 13.15 -15.56
N VAL A 203 -6.91 12.16 -15.75
CA VAL A 203 -8.18 12.07 -15.02
C VAL A 203 -7.98 12.00 -13.51
N PHE A 204 -6.94 11.32 -13.03
CA PHE A 204 -6.60 11.32 -11.59
C PHE A 204 -5.92 12.62 -11.16
N ILE A 205 -5.00 13.16 -12.00
CA ILE A 205 -4.34 14.43 -11.69
C ILE A 205 -5.38 15.56 -11.52
N LYS A 206 -6.41 15.59 -12.36
CA LYS A 206 -7.48 16.60 -12.31
C LYS A 206 -8.59 16.27 -11.30
N SER A 207 -8.65 15.05 -10.80
CA SER A 207 -9.72 14.65 -9.88
C SER A 207 -9.63 15.41 -8.55
N PRO A 208 -10.73 16.05 -8.09
CA PRO A 208 -10.76 16.63 -6.76
C PRO A 208 -10.72 15.57 -5.64
N ASN A 209 -10.97 14.32 -6.00
CA ASN A 209 -11.01 13.19 -5.10
C ASN A 209 -9.63 12.61 -4.79
N LEU A 210 -8.57 13.00 -5.51
CA LEU A 210 -7.19 12.61 -5.21
C LEU A 210 -6.53 13.68 -4.32
N ASP A 211 -6.12 13.33 -3.12
CA ASP A 211 -5.60 14.30 -2.15
C ASP A 211 -4.09 14.51 -2.25
N PHE A 212 -3.32 13.47 -2.49
CA PHE A 212 -1.86 13.57 -2.60
C PHE A 212 -1.30 12.57 -3.62
N TYR A 213 -0.07 12.80 -4.03
CA TYR A 213 0.66 11.92 -4.94
C TYR A 213 1.51 10.94 -4.15
N MET A 214 1.41 9.66 -4.49
CA MET A 214 2.27 8.61 -3.97
C MET A 214 2.93 7.91 -5.16
N TYR A 215 4.25 8.00 -5.26
CA TYR A 215 5.01 7.29 -6.28
C TYR A 215 5.83 6.17 -5.67
N GLN A 216 6.32 5.26 -6.51
CA GLN A 216 7.21 4.17 -6.16
C GLN A 216 8.51 4.33 -6.95
N SER A 217 9.65 4.50 -6.25
CA SER A 217 10.95 4.51 -6.91
C SER A 217 11.50 3.09 -7.18
N GLY A 218 10.99 2.09 -6.46
CA GLY A 218 11.16 0.68 -6.74
C GLY A 218 12.55 0.10 -6.45
N HIS A 219 12.77 -1.13 -6.91
CA HIS A 219 13.86 -2.00 -6.48
C HIS A 219 14.93 -2.27 -7.57
N SER A 220 15.16 -1.33 -8.49
CA SER A 220 16.19 -1.49 -9.53
C SER A 220 17.51 -0.85 -9.12
N LYS A 221 18.59 -1.65 -9.10
CA LYS A 221 19.94 -1.16 -8.77
C LYS A 221 20.45 -0.14 -9.78
N GLU A 222 20.13 -0.31 -11.05
CA GLU A 222 20.56 0.59 -12.12
C GLU A 222 19.76 1.90 -12.16
N ARG A 223 18.59 1.93 -11.51
CA ARG A 223 17.66 3.06 -11.56
C ARG A 223 17.44 3.73 -10.19
N GLN A 224 18.46 3.76 -9.35
CA GLN A 224 18.37 4.40 -8.01
C GLN A 224 18.12 5.92 -8.08
N THR A 225 18.36 6.54 -9.22
CA THR A 225 18.05 7.96 -9.47
C THR A 225 16.55 8.24 -9.46
N LEU A 226 15.69 7.24 -9.70
CA LEU A 226 14.24 7.40 -9.69
C LEU A 226 13.70 8.00 -8.39
N SER A 227 14.42 7.81 -7.28
CA SER A 227 14.01 8.38 -5.98
C SER A 227 13.90 9.89 -6.02
N PHE A 228 14.81 10.60 -6.68
CA PHE A 228 14.76 12.07 -6.82
C PHE A 228 14.07 12.51 -8.12
N GLU A 229 14.25 11.79 -9.22
CA GLU A 229 13.69 12.15 -10.52
C GLU A 229 12.15 12.14 -10.47
N LEU A 230 11.54 11.10 -9.88
CA LEU A 230 10.09 11.03 -9.71
C LEU A 230 9.57 12.09 -8.72
N ALA A 231 10.29 12.35 -7.62
CA ALA A 231 9.93 13.43 -6.72
C ALA A 231 9.84 14.77 -7.45
N GLN A 232 10.85 15.12 -8.27
CA GLN A 232 10.86 16.33 -9.09
C GLN A 232 9.73 16.32 -10.13
N LYS A 233 9.49 15.18 -10.77
CA LYS A 233 8.41 15.02 -11.75
C LYS A 233 7.05 15.34 -11.15
N PHE A 234 6.72 14.73 -10.01
CA PHE A 234 5.45 14.99 -9.33
C PHE A 234 5.37 16.42 -8.75
N TYR A 235 6.50 16.95 -8.29
CA TYR A 235 6.58 18.34 -7.82
C TYR A 235 6.33 19.36 -8.91
N SER A 236 6.66 19.03 -10.18
CA SER A 236 6.45 19.89 -11.34
C SER A 236 5.02 19.88 -11.89
N LEU A 237 4.13 19.01 -11.40
CA LEU A 237 2.75 18.95 -11.88
C LEU A 237 2.00 20.24 -11.58
N THR A 238 1.09 20.60 -12.49
CA THR A 238 0.28 21.85 -12.38
C THR A 238 -0.68 21.82 -11.19
N VAL A 239 -1.26 20.65 -10.89
CA VAL A 239 -2.10 20.48 -9.71
C VAL A 239 -1.21 20.14 -8.53
N LYS A 240 -1.02 21.13 -7.64
CA LYS A 240 -0.16 20.96 -6.46
C LYS A 240 -0.81 20.08 -5.41
N ARG A 241 -0.10 19.06 -4.95
CA ARG A 241 -0.48 18.16 -3.87
C ARG A 241 0.76 17.75 -3.07
N PRO A 242 0.60 17.34 -1.80
CA PRO A 242 1.67 16.68 -1.06
C PRO A 242 2.19 15.46 -1.83
N ILE A 243 3.46 15.15 -1.67
CA ILE A 243 4.12 14.05 -2.38
C ILE A 243 4.79 13.13 -1.38
N VAL A 244 4.57 11.82 -1.55
CA VAL A 244 5.15 10.75 -0.75
C VAL A 244 5.85 9.75 -1.68
N ASN A 245 7.06 9.32 -1.34
CA ASN A 245 7.61 8.09 -1.90
C ASN A 245 7.08 6.91 -1.07
N GLY A 246 6.02 6.27 -1.58
CA GLY A 246 5.31 5.18 -0.89
C GLY A 246 6.05 3.85 -0.95
N GLU A 247 7.04 3.72 -1.87
CA GLU A 247 7.84 2.52 -1.98
C GLU A 247 9.23 2.83 -2.55
N PRO A 248 10.18 3.27 -1.70
CA PRO A 248 11.59 3.24 -2.03
C PRO A 248 12.10 1.79 -2.07
N CYS A 249 13.36 1.58 -2.44
CA CYS A 249 13.93 0.23 -2.36
C CYS A 249 13.83 -0.32 -0.93
N TYR A 250 13.45 -1.60 -0.81
CA TYR A 250 13.32 -2.25 0.49
C TYR A 250 14.66 -2.79 0.98
N GLU A 251 14.93 -2.64 2.27
CA GLU A 251 16.10 -3.22 2.90
C GLU A 251 16.07 -4.76 2.79
N GLY A 252 17.18 -5.34 2.37
CA GLY A 252 17.30 -6.78 2.14
C GLY A 252 16.63 -7.30 0.87
N HIS A 253 15.91 -6.48 0.11
CA HIS A 253 15.32 -6.88 -1.16
C HIS A 253 16.39 -7.03 -2.25
N SER A 254 16.19 -7.96 -3.20
CA SER A 254 17.08 -8.13 -4.33
C SER A 254 17.11 -6.90 -5.26
N HIS A 255 18.19 -6.79 -6.01
CA HIS A 255 18.41 -5.71 -6.99
C HIS A 255 17.56 -5.89 -8.27
N GLY A 256 16.23 -6.02 -8.16
CA GLY A 256 15.35 -6.24 -9.31
C GLY A 256 15.56 -7.60 -9.96
N GLY A 257 15.68 -8.68 -9.17
CA GLY A 257 15.93 -10.03 -9.66
C GLY A 257 17.40 -10.34 -9.99
N LYS A 258 18.31 -9.37 -9.78
CA LYS A 258 19.76 -9.54 -9.98
C LYS A 258 20.47 -9.92 -8.67
N TYR A 259 21.68 -10.46 -8.80
CA TYR A 259 22.52 -10.75 -7.66
C TYR A 259 22.79 -9.49 -6.82
N GLY A 260 22.70 -9.65 -5.51
CA GLY A 260 22.89 -8.57 -4.54
C GLY A 260 21.58 -8.06 -3.94
N ARG A 261 21.71 -7.32 -2.84
CA ARG A 261 20.59 -6.79 -2.05
C ARG A 261 20.79 -5.34 -1.69
N PHE A 262 19.70 -4.61 -1.55
CA PHE A 262 19.73 -3.27 -0.99
C PHE A 262 20.04 -3.34 0.50
N ASN A 263 21.00 -2.53 0.92
CA ASN A 263 21.36 -2.39 2.32
C ASN A 263 20.76 -1.11 2.93
N ASN A 264 20.98 -0.88 4.21
CA ASN A 264 20.47 0.29 4.94
C ASN A 264 20.94 1.63 4.33
N PHE A 265 22.14 1.69 3.74
CA PHE A 265 22.63 2.90 3.07
C PHE A 265 21.82 3.19 1.79
N ASP A 266 21.54 2.16 0.98
CA ASP A 266 20.76 2.31 -0.25
C ASP A 266 19.35 2.86 0.08
N VAL A 267 18.69 2.32 1.11
CA VAL A 267 17.36 2.75 1.56
C VAL A 267 17.39 4.19 2.08
N ARG A 268 18.34 4.52 2.95
CA ARG A 268 18.50 5.90 3.47
C ARG A 268 18.78 6.88 2.36
N LYS A 269 19.63 6.52 1.39
CA LYS A 269 19.92 7.32 0.20
C LYS A 269 18.64 7.59 -0.60
N ALA A 270 17.84 6.56 -0.91
CA ALA A 270 16.59 6.70 -1.65
C ALA A 270 15.61 7.63 -0.92
N ILE A 271 15.46 7.47 0.39
CA ILE A 271 14.60 8.32 1.22
C ILE A 271 15.05 9.78 1.16
N TRP A 272 16.32 10.06 1.46
CA TRP A 272 16.82 11.44 1.46
C TRP A 272 16.77 12.10 0.08
N GLN A 273 17.08 11.36 -0.99
CA GLN A 273 16.91 11.84 -2.36
C GLN A 273 15.46 12.26 -2.65
N SER A 274 14.48 11.44 -2.21
CA SER A 274 13.06 11.74 -2.38
C SER A 274 12.65 13.03 -1.64
N LEU A 275 12.99 13.10 -0.35
CA LEU A 275 12.60 14.22 0.52
C LEU A 275 13.20 15.56 0.05
N LEU A 276 14.49 15.57 -0.29
CA LEU A 276 15.21 16.77 -0.72
C LEU A 276 14.81 17.22 -2.13
N SER A 277 14.13 16.37 -2.90
CA SER A 277 13.72 16.64 -4.29
C SER A 277 12.23 16.92 -4.47
N GLY A 278 11.46 16.97 -3.38
CA GLY A 278 10.05 17.40 -3.45
C GLY A 278 9.04 16.49 -2.76
N ALA A 279 9.39 15.27 -2.35
CA ALA A 279 8.50 14.39 -1.59
C ALA A 279 8.42 14.80 -0.11
N LYS A 280 8.04 16.03 0.15
CA LYS A 280 8.11 16.68 1.47
C LYS A 280 7.10 16.16 2.49
N ALA A 281 6.03 15.50 2.03
CA ALA A 281 4.98 15.00 2.91
C ALA A 281 5.39 13.72 3.64
N GLY A 282 6.37 12.98 3.10
CA GLY A 282 6.86 11.79 3.78
C GLY A 282 7.42 10.72 2.86
N THR A 283 7.65 9.57 3.47
CA THR A 283 8.16 8.38 2.81
C THR A 283 7.69 7.13 3.52
N ALA A 284 7.75 6.00 2.82
CA ALA A 284 7.66 4.69 3.46
C ALA A 284 9.04 4.05 3.60
N TYR A 285 9.15 3.12 4.49
CA TYR A 285 10.21 2.13 4.60
C TYR A 285 9.63 0.76 4.29
N GLY A 286 10.43 -0.15 3.82
CA GLY A 286 10.09 -1.55 3.68
C GLY A 286 11.31 -2.42 3.89
N ALA A 287 11.08 -3.61 4.44
CA ALA A 287 12.10 -4.62 4.61
C ALA A 287 11.63 -5.94 4.02
N HIS A 288 12.54 -6.62 3.32
CA HIS A 288 12.31 -7.95 2.82
C HIS A 288 12.06 -8.91 3.98
N GLY A 289 11.02 -9.73 3.89
CA GLY A 289 10.55 -10.55 4.99
C GLY A 289 9.42 -9.89 5.81
N ILE A 290 9.39 -8.55 5.94
CA ILE A 290 8.33 -7.82 6.64
C ILE A 290 7.14 -7.54 5.71
N TRP A 291 7.38 -6.96 4.52
CA TRP A 291 6.28 -6.58 3.63
C TRP A 291 5.38 -7.77 3.22
N ASN A 292 5.97 -8.94 3.04
CA ASN A 292 5.29 -10.19 2.70
C ASN A 292 5.01 -11.10 3.92
N TRP A 293 5.35 -10.62 5.12
CA TRP A 293 5.22 -11.29 6.41
C TRP A 293 5.71 -12.73 6.39
N HIS A 294 7.01 -12.89 6.19
CA HIS A 294 7.65 -14.19 6.04
C HIS A 294 8.07 -14.77 7.39
N VAL A 295 7.62 -15.98 7.64
CA VAL A 295 8.05 -16.78 8.80
C VAL A 295 8.99 -17.88 8.32
N LYS A 296 10.10 -18.09 9.03
CA LYS A 296 11.10 -19.10 8.71
C LYS A 296 10.47 -20.49 8.48
N GLY A 297 10.83 -21.13 7.38
CA GLY A 297 10.33 -22.45 7.00
C GLY A 297 9.02 -22.45 6.21
N ARG A 298 8.39 -21.28 5.99
CA ARG A 298 7.23 -21.15 5.10
C ARG A 298 7.68 -20.86 3.67
N LYS A 299 6.81 -21.21 2.70
CA LYS A 299 7.06 -20.93 1.28
C LYS A 299 6.62 -19.52 0.92
N PHE A 300 7.31 -18.91 -0.04
CA PHE A 300 6.81 -17.74 -0.75
C PHE A 300 5.85 -18.20 -1.84
N LEU A 301 4.77 -17.43 -2.07
CA LEU A 301 3.73 -17.80 -3.05
C LEU A 301 3.94 -17.14 -4.42
N GLY A 302 4.76 -16.08 -4.51
CA GLY A 302 5.05 -15.37 -5.77
C GLY A 302 6.39 -15.78 -6.38
N GLU A 303 6.45 -15.82 -7.71
CA GLU A 303 7.68 -16.15 -8.45
C GLU A 303 8.79 -15.11 -8.25
N TYR A 304 8.44 -13.87 -8.04
CA TYR A 304 9.37 -12.74 -7.86
C TYR A 304 10.32 -12.93 -6.66
N ILE A 305 9.97 -13.78 -5.74
CA ILE A 305 10.66 -13.96 -4.46
C ILE A 305 11.65 -15.13 -4.49
N GLN A 306 11.56 -16.03 -5.47
CA GLN A 306 12.43 -17.23 -5.52
C GLN A 306 13.94 -16.91 -5.59
N GLY A 307 14.32 -15.73 -6.14
CA GLY A 307 15.69 -15.24 -6.10
C GLY A 307 16.10 -14.53 -4.81
N CYS A 308 15.18 -14.36 -3.89
CA CYS A 308 15.34 -13.56 -2.68
C CYS A 308 15.25 -14.42 -1.42
N LEU A 309 16.05 -15.46 -1.33
CA LEU A 309 16.18 -16.27 -0.11
C LEU A 309 16.64 -15.36 1.04
N MET A 310 15.68 -14.79 1.76
CA MET A 310 15.95 -14.25 3.08
C MET A 310 15.34 -15.13 4.12
N THR A 311 16.14 -15.43 5.02
CA THR A 311 15.84 -16.02 6.30
C THR A 311 15.03 -15.03 7.13
N GLY A 312 14.04 -15.51 7.86
CA GLY A 312 13.22 -14.70 8.77
C GLY A 312 13.99 -14.13 9.97
N GLU A 313 15.19 -13.59 9.71
CA GLU A 313 16.06 -12.99 10.73
C GLU A 313 15.74 -11.51 10.97
N LEU A 314 14.72 -10.96 10.30
CA LEU A 314 14.31 -9.55 10.46
C LEU A 314 13.05 -9.35 11.34
N LEU A 315 12.47 -10.44 11.85
CA LEU A 315 11.42 -10.40 12.87
C LEU A 315 11.94 -10.76 14.24
#